data_4546a168cffc55fedc9e40db8b844523
#
_entry.id   4546a168cffc55fedc9e40db8b844523
#
_cell.length_a   1.000
_cell.length_b   1.000
_cell.length_c   1.000
_cell.angle_alpha   90.00
_cell.angle_beta   90.00
_cell.angle_gamma   90.00
#
_symmetry.space_group_name_H-M   'P 1'
#
loop_
_entity.id
_entity.type
_entity.pdbx_description
1 polymer ?
#
loop_
_entity_poly.entity_id
_entity_poly.type
_entity_poly.pdbx_seq_one_letter_code
_entity_poly.pdbx_strand_id
1 'polypeptide(L)'
;MEQNLTRIFTLFGGLALFLYGMNALSHSLETAAGSRLKSLLAAVTGSPVRGVLAGAAVTTVLQSSSAVTVMVLGFVSAGLLTLRQAVPVIFGCNIGTTVTAQLLAFRLEDVRGLVLLAGLLLCFACAGQKGRAIGRAVFAFGLLFEGIADMGTAMEPLAQSPVFVHWLGRVRQHPWLGLLAGLGMTLTVQSSSATIALLQNFAARPGLDGSSLLGLVGALPVLLGDNIGTTITAVLASLSANRDAKRVAAAHAVFNLTGAAVFCAGLPLYVRLTAALSPKGPELAVIARQIANAHTLFNVMCTLVWLPLTPLMVRFVCRLVPDRAVR
;
A
#
# COMPACT_ATOMS: atom_id res chain seq x y z
N MET A 1 -28.92 -2.08 -20.42
CA MET A 1 -28.62 -0.87 -19.64
C MET A 1 -28.66 -1.18 -18.13
N GLU A 2 -29.69 -1.83 -17.61
CA GLU A 2 -29.81 -2.22 -16.19
C GLU A 2 -28.63 -3.07 -15.67
N GLN A 3 -28.22 -4.09 -16.38
CA GLN A 3 -27.09 -4.94 -15.97
C GLN A 3 -25.77 -4.18 -15.81
N ASN A 4 -25.51 -3.19 -16.66
CA ASN A 4 -24.30 -2.36 -16.55
C ASN A 4 -24.38 -1.42 -15.34
N LEU A 5 -25.56 -0.91 -15.05
CA LEU A 5 -25.80 -0.05 -13.87
C LEU A 5 -25.64 -0.85 -12.57
N THR A 6 -26.19 -2.06 -12.50
CA THR A 6 -26.02 -2.98 -11.37
C THR A 6 -24.54 -3.30 -11.13
N ARG A 7 -23.78 -3.59 -12.19
CA ARG A 7 -22.32 -3.85 -12.09
C ARG A 7 -21.55 -2.64 -11.56
N ILE A 8 -21.89 -1.44 -12.02
CA ILE A 8 -21.30 -0.19 -11.52
C ILE A 8 -21.59 -0.04 -10.02
N PHE A 9 -22.84 -0.26 -9.60
CA PHE A 9 -23.19 -0.21 -8.17
C PHE A 9 -22.50 -1.30 -7.34
N THR A 10 -22.35 -2.52 -7.87
CA THR A 10 -21.61 -3.60 -7.20
C THR A 10 -20.13 -3.23 -7.06
N LEU A 11 -19.50 -2.65 -8.09
CA LEU A 11 -18.11 -2.21 -8.05
C LEU A 11 -17.89 -1.13 -6.97
N PHE A 12 -18.70 -0.07 -7.00
CA PHE A 12 -18.57 1.01 -6.01
C PHE A 12 -19.03 0.58 -4.61
N GLY A 13 -20.02 -0.30 -4.50
CA GLY A 13 -20.42 -0.93 -3.24
C GLY A 13 -19.31 -1.77 -2.63
N GLY A 14 -18.68 -2.62 -3.44
CA GLY A 14 -17.51 -3.40 -3.02
C GLY A 14 -16.33 -2.52 -2.61
N LEU A 15 -16.05 -1.45 -3.38
CA LEU A 15 -15.02 -0.48 -3.01
C LEU A 15 -15.36 0.23 -1.68
N ALA A 16 -16.61 0.61 -1.47
CA ALA A 16 -17.05 1.23 -0.22
C ALA A 16 -16.89 0.28 0.98
N LEU A 17 -17.28 -0.99 0.84
CA LEU A 17 -17.08 -2.02 1.87
C LEU A 17 -15.60 -2.23 2.16
N PHE A 18 -14.76 -2.29 1.12
CA PHE A 18 -13.32 -2.41 1.27
C PHE A 18 -12.73 -1.23 2.05
N LEU A 19 -13.01 0.00 1.61
CA LEU A 19 -12.49 1.22 2.26
C LEU A 19 -13.00 1.36 3.70
N TYR A 20 -14.26 1.07 3.95
CA TYR A 20 -14.82 1.05 5.31
C TYR A 20 -14.14 -0.02 6.16
N GLY A 21 -13.99 -1.24 5.64
CA GLY A 21 -13.29 -2.34 6.31
C GLY A 21 -11.84 -1.98 6.66
N MET A 22 -11.10 -1.35 5.72
CA MET A 22 -9.74 -0.85 5.98
C MET A 22 -9.71 0.16 7.13
N ASN A 23 -10.59 1.16 7.09
CA ASN A 23 -10.65 2.17 8.15
C ASN A 23 -11.04 1.57 9.50
N ALA A 24 -12.02 0.67 9.52
CA ALA A 24 -12.48 -0.01 10.74
C ALA A 24 -11.39 -0.94 11.31
N LEU A 25 -10.65 -1.65 10.45
CA LEU A 25 -9.50 -2.48 10.83
C LEU A 25 -8.41 -1.62 11.47
N SER A 26 -8.00 -0.55 10.77
CA SER A 26 -6.98 0.40 11.25
C SER A 26 -7.34 0.96 12.63
N HIS A 27 -8.54 1.51 12.78
CA HIS A 27 -9.01 2.08 14.05
C HIS A 27 -9.11 1.04 15.17
N SER A 28 -9.51 -0.18 14.85
CA SER A 28 -9.61 -1.27 15.82
C SER A 28 -8.24 -1.73 16.29
N LEU A 29 -7.27 -1.85 15.39
CA LEU A 29 -5.88 -2.19 15.71
C LEU A 29 -5.20 -1.06 16.52
N GLU A 30 -5.45 0.21 16.16
CA GLU A 30 -4.99 1.37 16.93
C GLU A 30 -5.53 1.34 18.37
N THR A 31 -6.82 1.08 18.52
CA THR A 31 -7.48 0.95 19.84
C THR A 31 -6.89 -0.19 20.66
N ALA A 32 -6.61 -1.33 20.04
CA ALA A 32 -6.01 -2.49 20.71
C ALA A 32 -4.56 -2.23 21.12
N ALA A 33 -3.78 -1.55 20.28
CA ALA A 33 -2.37 -1.22 20.52
C ALA A 33 -2.16 -0.08 21.53
N GLY A 34 -3.09 0.85 21.63
CA GLY A 34 -3.07 1.96 22.59
C GLY A 34 -1.97 2.98 22.33
N SER A 35 -1.56 3.70 23.41
CA SER A 35 -0.57 4.77 23.32
C SER A 35 0.87 4.32 22.99
N ARG A 36 1.15 3.03 23.05
CA ARG A 36 2.48 2.46 22.79
C ARG A 36 3.02 2.79 21.39
N LEU A 37 2.15 2.95 20.41
CA LEU A 37 2.55 3.29 19.03
C LEU A 37 3.19 4.67 18.93
N LYS A 38 2.63 5.67 19.62
CA LYS A 38 3.19 7.03 19.66
C LYS A 38 4.54 7.05 20.37
N SER A 39 4.67 6.29 21.47
CA SER A 39 5.94 6.19 22.20
C SER A 39 7.03 5.46 21.40
N LEU A 40 6.68 4.47 20.59
CA LEU A 40 7.63 3.82 19.69
C LEU A 40 8.22 4.79 18.65
N LEU A 41 7.38 5.64 18.05
CA LEU A 41 7.86 6.67 17.12
C LEU A 41 8.68 7.76 17.81
N ALA A 42 8.31 8.15 19.04
CA ALA A 42 9.07 9.13 19.82
C ALA A 42 10.43 8.59 20.32
N ALA A 43 10.56 7.28 20.52
CA ALA A 43 11.78 6.63 20.99
C ALA A 43 12.85 6.41 19.88
N VAL A 44 12.61 6.84 18.65
CA VAL A 44 13.50 6.64 17.48
C VAL A 44 14.73 7.56 17.50
N THR A 45 15.37 7.74 18.68
CA THR A 45 16.45 8.73 18.82
C THR A 45 17.86 8.20 18.54
N GLY A 46 18.04 6.89 18.36
CA GLY A 46 19.39 6.33 18.47
C GLY A 46 20.04 5.79 17.17
N SER A 47 19.29 5.39 16.15
CA SER A 47 19.88 4.80 14.95
C SER A 47 18.90 4.78 13.78
N PRO A 48 19.38 4.96 12.52
CA PRO A 48 18.53 4.87 11.34
C PRO A 48 17.79 3.53 11.22
N VAL A 49 18.42 2.41 11.62
CA VAL A 49 17.79 1.08 11.61
C VAL A 49 16.59 1.03 12.56
N ARG A 50 16.70 1.61 13.76
CA ARG A 50 15.56 1.70 14.70
C ARG A 50 14.43 2.53 14.10
N GLY A 51 14.76 3.58 13.34
CA GLY A 51 13.79 4.38 12.61
C GLY A 51 12.98 3.54 11.62
N VAL A 52 13.66 2.76 10.78
CA VAL A 52 13.02 1.84 9.83
C VAL A 52 12.14 0.82 10.56
N LEU A 53 12.65 0.17 11.59
CA LEU A 53 11.89 -0.84 12.35
C LEU A 53 10.64 -0.24 13.00
N ALA A 54 10.76 0.95 13.60
CA ALA A 54 9.62 1.63 14.23
C ALA A 54 8.58 2.04 13.17
N GLY A 55 9.00 2.64 12.05
CA GLY A 55 8.12 2.98 10.95
C GLY A 55 7.39 1.77 10.39
N ALA A 56 8.10 0.67 10.16
CA ALA A 56 7.53 -0.59 9.69
C ALA A 56 6.52 -1.17 10.69
N ALA A 57 6.90 -1.27 11.97
CA ALA A 57 6.04 -1.82 13.02
C ALA A 57 4.75 -1.00 13.20
N VAL A 58 4.88 0.33 13.29
CA VAL A 58 3.73 1.21 13.49
C VAL A 58 2.81 1.19 12.28
N THR A 59 3.35 1.21 11.05
CA THR A 59 2.54 1.14 9.83
C THR A 59 1.86 -0.23 9.69
N THR A 60 2.54 -1.32 10.03
CA THR A 60 1.94 -2.66 10.06
C THR A 60 0.74 -2.73 10.99
N VAL A 61 0.85 -2.13 12.18
CA VAL A 61 -0.26 -2.12 13.14
C VAL A 61 -1.38 -1.17 12.71
N LEU A 62 -1.03 0.05 12.28
CA LEU A 62 -2.03 1.04 11.85
C LEU A 62 -2.63 0.75 10.48
N GLN A 63 -2.02 -0.14 9.69
CA GLN A 63 -2.44 -0.46 8.32
C GLN A 63 -2.60 0.79 7.42
N SER A 64 -1.93 1.89 7.78
CA SER A 64 -2.02 3.18 7.07
C SER A 64 -0.68 3.91 7.11
N SER A 65 0.10 3.79 6.03
CA SER A 65 1.35 4.55 5.88
C SER A 65 1.11 6.05 5.77
N SER A 66 -0.01 6.47 5.18
CA SER A 66 -0.38 7.88 5.10
C SER A 66 -0.58 8.48 6.48
N ALA A 67 -1.31 7.81 7.38
CA ALA A 67 -1.52 8.26 8.75
C ALA A 67 -0.19 8.36 9.52
N VAL A 68 0.67 7.33 9.40
CA VAL A 68 1.98 7.34 10.06
C VAL A 68 2.87 8.44 9.50
N THR A 69 2.88 8.62 8.17
CA THR A 69 3.66 9.69 7.54
C THR A 69 3.20 11.07 7.99
N VAL A 70 1.90 11.34 8.04
CA VAL A 70 1.35 12.61 8.55
C VAL A 70 1.73 12.82 10.02
N MET A 71 1.69 11.77 10.82
CA MET A 71 2.16 11.84 12.22
C MET A 71 3.65 12.18 12.31
N VAL A 72 4.50 11.58 11.49
CA VAL A 72 5.94 11.89 11.41
C VAL A 72 6.17 13.35 10.98
N LEU A 73 5.42 13.83 9.96
CA LEU A 73 5.46 15.24 9.56
C LEU A 73 5.08 16.17 10.71
N GLY A 74 4.06 15.81 11.48
CA GLY A 74 3.64 16.54 12.68
C GLY A 74 4.74 16.58 13.75
N PHE A 75 5.41 15.45 14.02
CA PHE A 75 6.51 15.38 14.98
C PHE A 75 7.73 16.22 14.55
N VAL A 76 8.03 16.21 13.25
CA VAL A 76 9.08 17.08 12.69
C VAL A 76 8.69 18.55 12.79
N SER A 77 7.44 18.88 12.51
CA SER A 77 6.93 20.26 12.62
C SER A 77 6.95 20.78 14.06
N ALA A 78 6.71 19.89 15.03
CA ALA A 78 6.76 20.20 16.46
C ALA A 78 8.19 20.17 17.06
N GLY A 79 9.22 19.86 16.26
CA GLY A 79 10.60 19.75 16.74
C GLY A 79 10.88 18.49 17.57
N LEU A 80 9.95 17.52 17.61
CA LEU A 80 10.10 16.26 18.33
C LEU A 80 10.97 15.24 17.59
N LEU A 81 11.07 15.36 16.27
CA LEU A 81 11.96 14.58 15.42
C LEU A 81 12.74 15.52 14.50
N THR A 82 14.01 15.24 14.33
CA THR A 82 14.82 15.88 13.28
C THR A 82 14.55 15.26 11.92
N LEU A 83 14.81 16.00 10.84
CA LEU A 83 14.75 15.48 9.47
C LEU A 83 15.53 14.16 9.31
N ARG A 84 16.74 14.10 9.89
CA ARG A 84 17.62 12.92 9.81
C ARG A 84 17.04 11.67 10.52
N GLN A 85 16.24 11.87 11.56
CA GLN A 85 15.55 10.79 12.26
C GLN A 85 14.27 10.37 11.53
N ALA A 86 13.54 11.33 10.95
CA ALA A 86 12.27 11.09 10.28
C ALA A 86 12.43 10.31 8.97
N VAL A 87 13.46 10.60 8.16
CA VAL A 87 13.66 9.95 6.85
C VAL A 87 13.71 8.42 6.95
N PRO A 88 14.49 7.77 7.84
CA PRO A 88 14.45 6.32 8.01
C PRO A 88 13.09 5.77 8.47
N VAL A 89 12.33 6.53 9.27
CA VAL A 89 10.97 6.14 9.67
C VAL A 89 10.06 6.03 8.44
N ILE A 90 10.16 7.00 7.51
CA ILE A 90 9.41 6.94 6.24
C ILE A 90 9.78 5.71 5.40
N PHE A 91 11.07 5.35 5.33
CA PHE A 91 11.48 4.10 4.66
C PHE A 91 10.80 2.88 5.29
N GLY A 92 10.75 2.84 6.63
CA GLY A 92 10.04 1.81 7.37
C GLY A 92 8.53 1.81 7.09
N CYS A 93 7.89 2.98 6.98
CA CYS A 93 6.47 3.08 6.63
C CYS A 93 6.16 2.39 5.30
N ASN A 94 7.01 2.57 4.29
CA ASN A 94 6.85 1.90 3.00
C ASN A 94 6.94 0.37 3.14
N ILE A 95 7.89 -0.16 3.93
CA ILE A 95 7.96 -1.61 4.23
C ILE A 95 6.68 -2.07 4.95
N GLY A 96 6.22 -1.34 5.97
CA GLY A 96 5.03 -1.69 6.74
C GLY A 96 3.76 -1.81 5.89
N THR A 97 3.62 -0.96 4.86
CA THR A 97 2.51 -1.03 3.91
C THR A 97 2.47 -2.36 3.15
N THR A 98 3.61 -3.00 2.94
CA THR A 98 3.66 -4.28 2.21
C THR A 98 2.97 -5.42 2.97
N VAL A 99 2.86 -5.32 4.30
CA VAL A 99 2.12 -6.30 5.11
C VAL A 99 0.65 -6.31 4.74
N THR A 100 0.06 -5.15 4.44
CA THR A 100 -1.32 -5.07 3.91
C THR A 100 -1.45 -5.86 2.60
N ALA A 101 -0.53 -5.67 1.64
CA ALA A 101 -0.53 -6.43 0.39
C ALA A 101 -0.40 -7.94 0.63
N GLN A 102 0.39 -8.36 1.63
CA GLN A 102 0.53 -9.77 2.01
C GLN A 102 -0.77 -10.33 2.62
N LEU A 103 -1.46 -9.54 3.44
CA LEU A 103 -2.75 -9.93 4.02
C LEU A 103 -3.83 -10.07 2.93
N LEU A 104 -3.88 -9.12 1.99
CA LEU A 104 -4.84 -9.12 0.89
C LEU A 104 -4.60 -10.26 -0.12
N ALA A 105 -3.36 -10.79 -0.19
CA ALA A 105 -3.02 -11.92 -1.05
C ALA A 105 -3.48 -13.28 -0.51
N PHE A 106 -4.09 -13.35 0.67
CA PHE A 106 -4.75 -14.56 1.13
C PHE A 106 -6.08 -14.77 0.38
N ARG A 107 -6.33 -16.01 -0.03
CA ARG A 107 -7.61 -16.40 -0.62
C ARG A 107 -8.55 -16.83 0.52
N LEU A 108 -9.43 -15.92 0.90
CA LEU A 108 -10.44 -16.17 1.95
C LEU A 108 -11.86 -16.28 1.36
N GLU A 109 -11.97 -16.50 0.05
CA GLU A 109 -13.26 -16.54 -0.66
C GLU A 109 -14.24 -17.53 0.01
N ASP A 110 -13.77 -18.73 0.38
CA ASP A 110 -14.61 -19.79 0.96
C ASP A 110 -14.92 -19.57 2.46
N VAL A 111 -14.11 -18.78 3.16
CA VAL A 111 -14.22 -18.63 4.63
C VAL A 111 -14.55 -17.20 5.06
N ARG A 112 -14.75 -16.26 4.14
CA ARG A 112 -15.03 -14.86 4.47
C ARG A 112 -16.24 -14.68 5.37
N GLY A 113 -17.32 -15.44 5.13
CA GLY A 113 -18.51 -15.44 5.96
C GLY A 113 -18.24 -15.93 7.40
N LEU A 114 -17.36 -16.94 7.56
CA LEU A 114 -16.93 -17.41 8.88
C LEU A 114 -16.10 -16.34 9.61
N VAL A 115 -15.25 -15.61 8.89
CA VAL A 115 -14.48 -14.51 9.48
C VAL A 115 -15.40 -13.38 9.96
N LEU A 116 -16.41 -13.01 9.16
CA LEU A 116 -17.44 -12.04 9.55
C LEU A 116 -18.20 -12.51 10.81
N LEU A 117 -18.68 -13.75 10.81
CA LEU A 117 -19.39 -14.32 11.94
C LEU A 117 -18.52 -14.37 13.20
N ALA A 118 -17.28 -14.86 13.07
CA ALA A 118 -16.34 -14.91 14.18
C ALA A 118 -16.04 -13.53 14.76
N GLY A 119 -15.81 -12.52 13.89
CA GLY A 119 -15.61 -11.15 14.30
C GLY A 119 -16.82 -10.58 15.06
N LEU A 120 -18.02 -10.82 14.55
CA LEU A 120 -19.28 -10.40 15.19
C LEU A 120 -19.44 -11.05 16.57
N LEU A 121 -19.26 -12.37 16.67
CA LEU A 121 -19.36 -13.09 17.94
C LEU A 121 -18.33 -12.60 18.96
N LEU A 122 -17.09 -12.34 18.54
CA LEU A 122 -16.06 -11.76 19.41
C LEU A 122 -16.44 -10.36 19.91
N CYS A 123 -17.10 -9.53 19.10
CA CYS A 123 -17.59 -8.22 19.54
C CYS A 123 -18.58 -8.30 20.71
N PHE A 124 -19.42 -9.35 20.73
CA PHE A 124 -20.41 -9.55 21.79
C PHE A 124 -19.87 -10.37 22.98
N ALA A 125 -19.05 -11.38 22.71
CA ALA A 125 -18.55 -12.28 23.74
C ALA A 125 -17.40 -11.68 24.58
N CYS A 126 -16.59 -10.78 23.99
CA CYS A 126 -15.45 -10.23 24.70
C CYS A 126 -15.84 -9.08 25.60
N ALA A 127 -15.48 -9.18 26.88
CA ALA A 127 -15.55 -8.09 27.83
C ALA A 127 -14.37 -7.14 27.67
N GLY A 128 -14.61 -5.82 27.88
CA GLY A 128 -13.58 -4.79 27.84
C GLY A 128 -13.25 -4.25 26.44
N GLN A 129 -12.57 -3.10 26.45
CA GLN A 129 -12.31 -2.32 25.24
C GLN A 129 -11.38 -3.04 24.23
N LYS A 130 -10.33 -3.71 24.73
CA LYS A 130 -9.36 -4.41 23.87
C LYS A 130 -9.99 -5.63 23.20
N GLY A 131 -10.75 -6.45 23.94
CA GLY A 131 -11.41 -7.64 23.39
C GLY A 131 -12.40 -7.27 22.29
N ARG A 132 -13.23 -6.26 22.54
CA ARG A 132 -14.15 -5.71 21.52
C ARG A 132 -13.43 -5.10 20.32
N ALA A 133 -12.26 -4.47 20.53
CA ALA A 133 -11.47 -3.95 19.43
C ALA A 133 -10.91 -5.08 18.55
N ILE A 134 -10.46 -6.18 19.15
CA ILE A 134 -10.02 -7.37 18.38
C ILE A 134 -11.20 -7.96 17.59
N GLY A 135 -12.38 -8.12 18.20
CA GLY A 135 -13.58 -8.59 17.50
C GLY A 135 -13.93 -7.71 16.29
N ARG A 136 -13.89 -6.38 16.47
CA ARG A 136 -14.11 -5.41 15.38
C ARG A 136 -13.02 -5.50 14.30
N ALA A 137 -11.76 -5.74 14.67
CA ALA A 137 -10.69 -5.93 13.70
C ALA A 137 -10.93 -7.19 12.84
N VAL A 138 -11.34 -8.31 13.45
CA VAL A 138 -11.66 -9.55 12.73
C VAL A 138 -12.88 -9.35 11.83
N PHE A 139 -13.93 -8.68 12.30
CA PHE A 139 -15.11 -8.35 11.50
C PHE A 139 -14.76 -7.45 10.31
N ALA A 140 -13.99 -6.39 10.55
CA ALA A 140 -13.51 -5.46 9.53
C ALA A 140 -12.65 -6.17 8.47
N PHE A 141 -11.82 -7.13 8.89
CA PHE A 141 -11.05 -7.98 7.98
C PHE A 141 -11.96 -8.81 7.07
N GLY A 142 -13.04 -9.37 7.60
CA GLY A 142 -14.06 -10.05 6.78
C GLY A 142 -14.73 -9.12 5.75
N LEU A 143 -15.06 -7.88 6.16
CA LEU A 143 -15.63 -6.87 5.24
C LEU A 143 -14.70 -6.50 4.09
N LEU A 144 -13.37 -6.47 4.33
CA LEU A 144 -12.39 -6.25 3.27
C LEU A 144 -12.53 -7.29 2.16
N PHE A 145 -12.60 -8.57 2.54
CA PHE A 145 -12.68 -9.65 1.56
C PHE A 145 -14.04 -9.72 0.88
N GLU A 146 -15.12 -9.33 1.55
CA GLU A 146 -16.42 -9.17 0.91
C GLU A 146 -16.38 -8.08 -0.17
N GLY A 147 -15.82 -6.91 0.18
CA GLY A 147 -15.62 -5.83 -0.78
C GLY A 147 -14.74 -6.22 -1.98
N ILE A 148 -13.66 -6.99 -1.75
CA ILE A 148 -12.81 -7.52 -2.82
C ILE A 148 -13.60 -8.48 -3.72
N ALA A 149 -14.42 -9.37 -3.16
CA ALA A 149 -15.22 -10.31 -3.91
C ALA A 149 -16.26 -9.60 -4.79
N ASP A 150 -16.95 -8.61 -4.24
CA ASP A 150 -17.93 -7.79 -4.98
C ASP A 150 -17.27 -7.03 -6.13
N MET A 151 -16.13 -6.38 -5.89
CA MET A 151 -15.36 -5.73 -6.96
C MET A 151 -14.95 -6.74 -8.03
N GLY A 152 -14.50 -7.92 -7.63
CA GLY A 152 -14.12 -8.98 -8.56
C GLY A 152 -15.28 -9.41 -9.46
N THR A 153 -16.44 -9.68 -8.88
CA THR A 153 -17.64 -10.07 -9.61
C THR A 153 -18.09 -8.97 -10.59
N ALA A 154 -18.05 -7.71 -10.17
CA ALA A 154 -18.38 -6.57 -11.02
C ALA A 154 -17.43 -6.43 -12.23
N MET A 155 -16.14 -6.79 -12.06
CA MET A 155 -15.10 -6.65 -13.08
C MET A 155 -15.00 -7.85 -14.02
N GLU A 156 -15.63 -8.97 -13.73
CA GLU A 156 -15.56 -10.19 -14.54
C GLU A 156 -15.92 -9.97 -16.04
N PRO A 157 -16.97 -9.22 -16.39
CA PRO A 157 -17.28 -8.97 -17.79
C PRO A 157 -16.26 -8.08 -18.53
N LEU A 158 -15.54 -7.23 -17.79
CA LEU A 158 -14.45 -6.45 -18.36
C LEU A 158 -13.29 -7.36 -18.77
N ALA A 159 -12.99 -8.38 -17.96
CA ALA A 159 -11.96 -9.38 -18.26
C ALA A 159 -12.24 -10.14 -19.57
N GLN A 160 -13.51 -10.25 -19.95
CA GLN A 160 -13.96 -10.90 -21.18
C GLN A 160 -14.14 -9.92 -22.36
N SER A 161 -14.01 -8.62 -22.15
CA SER A 161 -14.14 -7.60 -23.19
C SER A 161 -12.90 -7.56 -24.10
N PRO A 162 -13.04 -7.83 -25.44
CA PRO A 162 -11.90 -7.77 -26.35
C PRO A 162 -11.20 -6.41 -26.38
N VAL A 163 -11.95 -5.32 -26.26
CA VAL A 163 -11.42 -3.96 -26.21
C VAL A 163 -10.55 -3.78 -24.97
N PHE A 164 -11.03 -4.24 -23.83
CA PHE A 164 -10.31 -4.12 -22.57
C PHE A 164 -9.05 -4.99 -22.55
N VAL A 165 -9.14 -6.24 -23.01
CA VAL A 165 -7.99 -7.15 -23.15
C VAL A 165 -6.94 -6.57 -24.10
N HIS A 166 -7.36 -5.94 -25.20
CA HIS A 166 -6.44 -5.25 -26.10
C HIS A 166 -5.69 -4.11 -25.39
N TRP A 167 -6.38 -3.28 -24.61
CA TRP A 167 -5.75 -2.22 -23.82
C TRP A 167 -4.76 -2.75 -22.79
N LEU A 168 -5.10 -3.85 -22.11
CA LEU A 168 -4.18 -4.50 -21.17
C LEU A 168 -2.95 -5.08 -21.88
N GLY A 169 -3.12 -5.62 -23.09
CA GLY A 169 -2.00 -6.03 -23.93
C GLY A 169 -1.00 -4.89 -24.18
N ARG A 170 -1.50 -3.67 -24.39
CA ARG A 170 -0.64 -2.47 -24.48
C ARG A 170 0.09 -2.15 -23.18
N VAL A 171 -0.57 -2.30 -22.03
CA VAL A 171 0.08 -2.11 -20.71
C VAL A 171 1.21 -3.12 -20.53
N ARG A 172 1.04 -4.37 -20.97
CA ARG A 172 2.09 -5.40 -20.91
C ARG A 172 3.30 -5.06 -21.81
N GLN A 173 3.05 -4.44 -22.97
CA GLN A 173 4.10 -4.05 -23.93
C GLN A 173 4.77 -2.73 -23.58
N HIS A 174 4.07 -1.84 -22.91
CA HIS A 174 4.54 -0.48 -22.55
C HIS A 174 4.46 -0.27 -21.04
N PRO A 175 5.50 -0.63 -20.28
CA PRO A 175 5.50 -0.53 -18.80
C PRO A 175 5.12 0.83 -18.25
N TRP A 176 5.44 1.92 -18.97
CA TRP A 176 5.10 3.28 -18.57
C TRP A 176 3.57 3.52 -18.51
N LEU A 177 2.76 2.81 -19.33
CA LEU A 177 1.29 2.87 -19.23
C LEU A 177 0.79 2.25 -17.94
N GLY A 178 1.38 1.12 -17.53
CA GLY A 178 1.08 0.48 -16.24
C GLY A 178 1.44 1.40 -15.07
N LEU A 179 2.62 2.04 -15.14
CA LEU A 179 3.08 2.99 -14.13
C LEU A 179 2.11 4.19 -14.01
N LEU A 180 1.69 4.78 -15.13
CA LEU A 180 0.71 5.87 -15.13
C LEU A 180 -0.66 5.41 -14.62
N ALA A 181 -1.09 4.18 -14.93
CA ALA A 181 -2.35 3.64 -14.44
C ALA A 181 -2.32 3.48 -12.92
N GLY A 182 -1.28 2.87 -12.35
CA GLY A 182 -1.13 2.72 -10.91
C GLY A 182 -1.02 4.07 -10.18
N LEU A 183 -0.23 5.01 -10.73
CA LEU A 183 -0.14 6.38 -10.23
C LEU A 183 -1.52 7.05 -10.22
N GLY A 184 -2.24 7.03 -11.34
CA GLY A 184 -3.56 7.65 -11.48
C GLY A 184 -4.60 7.04 -10.54
N MET A 185 -4.63 5.72 -10.41
CA MET A 185 -5.52 5.02 -9.46
C MET A 185 -5.27 5.48 -8.03
N THR A 186 -4.02 5.49 -7.58
CA THR A 186 -3.68 5.86 -6.21
C THR A 186 -3.91 7.34 -5.92
N LEU A 187 -3.64 8.22 -6.89
CA LEU A 187 -3.97 9.65 -6.78
C LEU A 187 -5.47 9.88 -6.63
N THR A 188 -6.29 9.11 -7.34
CA THR A 188 -7.75 9.24 -7.33
C THR A 188 -8.36 8.66 -6.06
N VAL A 189 -7.97 7.43 -5.70
CA VAL A 189 -8.52 6.71 -4.54
C VAL A 189 -7.87 7.16 -3.23
N GLN A 190 -6.67 7.75 -3.29
CA GLN A 190 -5.83 8.14 -2.15
C GLN A 190 -5.56 6.99 -1.15
N SER A 191 -5.59 5.76 -1.65
CA SER A 191 -5.37 4.55 -0.88
C SER A 191 -4.58 3.53 -1.70
N SER A 192 -3.29 3.39 -1.39
CA SER A 192 -2.44 2.36 -2.01
C SER A 192 -2.92 0.94 -1.71
N SER A 193 -3.46 0.71 -0.51
CA SER A 193 -4.04 -0.59 -0.17
C SER A 193 -5.21 -0.95 -1.08
N ALA A 194 -6.07 0.02 -1.42
CA ALA A 194 -7.18 -0.20 -2.35
C ALA A 194 -6.66 -0.46 -3.78
N THR A 195 -5.67 0.31 -4.24
CA THR A 195 -5.04 0.10 -5.56
C THR A 195 -4.41 -1.30 -5.65
N ILE A 196 -3.69 -1.75 -4.61
CA ILE A 196 -3.08 -3.08 -4.57
C ILE A 196 -4.15 -4.18 -4.52
N ALA A 197 -5.22 -4.01 -3.74
CA ALA A 197 -6.32 -4.97 -3.69
C ALA A 197 -6.98 -5.15 -5.06
N LEU A 198 -7.27 -4.05 -5.74
CA LEU A 198 -7.80 -4.05 -7.10
C LEU A 198 -6.82 -4.72 -8.08
N LEU A 199 -5.54 -4.39 -7.99
CA LEU A 199 -4.48 -4.96 -8.83
C LEU A 199 -4.38 -6.47 -8.64
N GLN A 200 -4.35 -6.96 -7.40
CA GLN A 200 -4.26 -8.37 -7.07
C GLN A 200 -5.51 -9.13 -7.54
N ASN A 201 -6.70 -8.59 -7.27
CA ASN A 201 -7.95 -9.17 -7.71
C ASN A 201 -8.02 -9.25 -9.23
N PHE A 202 -7.63 -8.18 -9.90
CA PHE A 202 -7.66 -8.08 -11.35
C PHE A 202 -6.65 -9.02 -12.01
N ALA A 203 -5.43 -9.09 -11.49
CA ALA A 203 -4.42 -10.00 -11.99
C ALA A 203 -4.77 -11.49 -11.77
N ALA A 204 -5.58 -11.81 -10.75
CA ALA A 204 -6.05 -13.17 -10.49
C ALA A 204 -7.21 -13.62 -11.41
N ARG A 205 -7.74 -12.74 -12.28
CA ARG A 205 -8.80 -13.10 -13.23
C ARG A 205 -8.21 -13.73 -14.49
N PRO A 206 -8.88 -14.77 -15.04
CA PRO A 206 -8.47 -15.37 -16.31
C PRO A 206 -8.77 -14.42 -17.48
N GLY A 207 -7.81 -14.28 -18.36
CA GLY A 207 -8.00 -13.70 -19.70
C GLY A 207 -8.67 -14.69 -20.67
N LEU A 208 -8.80 -14.28 -21.92
CA LEU A 208 -9.44 -15.11 -22.98
C LEU A 208 -8.68 -16.43 -23.25
N ASP A 209 -7.38 -16.46 -22.94
CA ASP A 209 -6.50 -17.62 -23.09
C ASP A 209 -6.37 -18.46 -21.80
N GLY A 210 -7.13 -18.11 -20.74
CA GLY A 210 -7.06 -18.76 -19.44
C GLY A 210 -5.86 -18.38 -18.58
N SER A 211 -4.92 -17.57 -19.09
CA SER A 211 -3.81 -17.00 -18.30
C SER A 211 -4.26 -15.80 -17.47
N SER A 212 -3.40 -15.29 -16.61
CA SER A 212 -3.67 -14.04 -15.88
C SER A 212 -3.90 -12.87 -16.85
N LEU A 213 -4.92 -12.08 -16.59
CA LEU A 213 -5.31 -10.93 -17.41
C LEU A 213 -4.18 -9.91 -17.58
N LEU A 214 -3.40 -9.67 -16.53
CA LEU A 214 -2.24 -8.76 -16.54
C LEU A 214 -0.91 -9.50 -16.63
N GLY A 215 -0.83 -10.69 -16.05
CA GLY A 215 0.42 -11.34 -15.77
C GLY A 215 1.32 -10.51 -14.85
N LEU A 216 2.42 -11.09 -14.42
CA LEU A 216 3.35 -10.39 -13.53
C LEU A 216 4.02 -9.20 -14.24
N VAL A 217 4.32 -9.34 -15.53
CA VAL A 217 4.95 -8.28 -16.36
C VAL A 217 4.08 -7.03 -16.45
N GLY A 218 2.75 -7.17 -16.55
CA GLY A 218 1.84 -6.04 -16.59
C GLY A 218 1.52 -5.48 -15.21
N ALA A 219 1.46 -6.34 -14.18
CA ALA A 219 1.11 -5.94 -12.83
C ALA A 219 2.22 -5.13 -12.13
N LEU A 220 3.50 -5.47 -12.33
CA LEU A 220 4.60 -4.81 -11.63
C LEU A 220 4.75 -3.32 -11.96
N PRO A 221 4.62 -2.85 -13.22
CA PRO A 221 4.61 -1.41 -13.50
C PRO A 221 3.46 -0.67 -12.81
N VAL A 222 2.26 -1.28 -12.72
CA VAL A 222 1.12 -0.68 -11.99
C VAL A 222 1.46 -0.54 -10.51
N LEU A 223 2.06 -1.56 -9.91
CA LEU A 223 2.56 -1.54 -8.53
C LEU A 223 3.60 -0.42 -8.30
N LEU A 224 4.53 -0.22 -9.23
CA LEU A 224 5.52 0.86 -9.15
C LEU A 224 4.85 2.25 -9.21
N GLY A 225 3.83 2.40 -10.05
CA GLY A 225 3.02 3.60 -10.13
C GLY A 225 2.24 3.89 -8.85
N ASP A 226 1.65 2.87 -8.23
CA ASP A 226 0.99 2.94 -6.93
C ASP A 226 1.94 3.47 -5.84
N ASN A 227 3.16 2.94 -5.78
CA ASN A 227 4.16 3.40 -4.81
C ASN A 227 4.50 4.89 -4.99
N ILE A 228 4.61 5.39 -6.23
CA ILE A 228 4.79 6.82 -6.49
C ILE A 228 3.55 7.59 -6.03
N GLY A 229 2.35 7.13 -6.37
CA GLY A 229 1.07 7.77 -6.04
C GLY A 229 0.85 7.94 -4.54
N THR A 230 1.32 6.98 -3.74
CA THR A 230 1.23 7.02 -2.27
C THR A 230 1.87 8.28 -1.67
N THR A 231 2.85 8.87 -2.35
CA THR A 231 3.59 10.04 -1.84
C THR A 231 2.76 11.32 -1.82
N ILE A 232 1.65 11.38 -2.57
CA ILE A 232 0.83 12.59 -2.69
C ILE A 232 0.24 13.01 -1.34
N THR A 233 -0.15 12.07 -0.48
CA THR A 233 -0.71 12.38 0.83
C THR A 233 0.30 13.09 1.73
N ALA A 234 1.57 12.68 1.67
CA ALA A 234 2.66 13.37 2.37
C ALA A 234 2.90 14.77 1.81
N VAL A 235 2.90 14.91 0.48
CA VAL A 235 3.07 16.22 -0.18
C VAL A 235 1.96 17.16 0.22
N LEU A 236 0.69 16.75 0.12
CA LEU A 236 -0.46 17.57 0.49
C LEU A 236 -0.43 17.95 1.98
N ALA A 237 -0.16 17.00 2.88
CA ALA A 237 -0.06 17.27 4.31
C ALA A 237 1.09 18.22 4.67
N SER A 238 2.16 18.25 3.87
CA SER A 238 3.31 19.12 4.09
C SER A 238 3.11 20.56 3.64
N LEU A 239 2.09 20.88 2.83
CA LEU A 239 1.92 22.21 2.22
C LEU A 239 1.88 23.34 3.25
N SER A 240 1.16 23.13 4.36
CA SER A 240 1.04 24.08 5.48
C SER A 240 2.11 23.88 6.58
N ALA A 241 2.93 22.83 6.48
CA ALA A 241 3.91 22.46 7.49
C ALA A 241 5.22 23.26 7.36
N ASN A 242 6.10 23.12 8.36
CA ASN A 242 7.44 23.73 8.34
C ASN A 242 8.33 23.10 7.23
N ARG A 243 9.53 23.66 7.04
CA ARG A 243 10.42 23.24 5.96
C ARG A 243 10.94 21.82 6.10
N ASP A 244 11.25 21.40 7.31
CA ASP A 244 11.77 20.06 7.54
C ASP A 244 10.69 19.01 7.29
N ALA A 245 9.43 19.28 7.60
CA ALA A 245 8.31 18.42 7.19
C ALA A 245 8.17 18.34 5.66
N LYS A 246 8.30 19.47 4.93
CA LYS A 246 8.34 19.47 3.45
C LYS A 246 9.50 18.64 2.91
N ARG A 247 10.68 18.72 3.53
CA ARG A 247 11.85 17.89 3.20
C ARG A 247 11.61 16.40 3.44
N VAL A 248 10.88 16.04 4.50
CA VAL A 248 10.47 14.64 4.74
C VAL A 248 9.51 14.16 3.65
N ALA A 249 8.52 14.96 3.27
CA ALA A 249 7.63 14.61 2.16
C ALA A 249 8.39 14.48 0.82
N ALA A 250 9.36 15.36 0.56
CA ALA A 250 10.24 15.25 -0.59
C ALA A 250 11.11 13.99 -0.54
N ALA A 251 11.63 13.59 0.63
CA ALA A 251 12.38 12.34 0.79
C ALA A 251 11.51 11.11 0.48
N HIS A 252 10.24 11.11 0.88
CA HIS A 252 9.28 10.07 0.53
C HIS A 252 9.07 9.97 -0.98
N ALA A 253 8.89 11.12 -1.65
CA ALA A 253 8.76 11.16 -3.11
C ALA A 253 10.02 10.68 -3.82
N VAL A 254 11.21 11.15 -3.42
CA VAL A 254 12.49 10.74 -3.99
C VAL A 254 12.73 9.25 -3.84
N PHE A 255 12.44 8.67 -2.67
CA PHE A 255 12.55 7.24 -2.42
C PHE A 255 11.73 6.43 -3.44
N ASN A 256 10.45 6.77 -3.62
CA ASN A 256 9.56 6.01 -4.50
C ASN A 256 9.86 6.27 -5.99
N LEU A 257 10.17 7.51 -6.37
CA LEU A 257 10.51 7.86 -7.76
C LEU A 257 11.80 7.18 -8.22
N THR A 258 12.87 7.26 -7.41
CA THR A 258 14.15 6.63 -7.76
C THR A 258 14.04 5.12 -7.78
N GLY A 259 13.34 4.54 -6.81
CA GLY A 259 13.05 3.10 -6.80
C GLY A 259 12.27 2.67 -8.04
N ALA A 260 11.16 3.34 -8.33
CA ALA A 260 10.34 3.01 -9.50
C ALA A 260 11.12 3.13 -10.82
N ALA A 261 11.97 4.16 -10.97
CA ALA A 261 12.82 4.31 -12.15
C ALA A 261 13.79 3.13 -12.32
N VAL A 262 14.49 2.74 -11.24
CA VAL A 262 15.44 1.61 -11.26
C VAL A 262 14.74 0.28 -11.55
N PHE A 263 13.63 -0.01 -10.85
CA PHE A 263 12.90 -1.26 -11.01
C PHE A 263 12.16 -1.35 -12.34
N CYS A 264 11.68 -0.22 -12.89
CA CYS A 264 11.09 -0.16 -14.22
C CYS A 264 12.14 -0.40 -15.31
N ALA A 265 13.32 0.20 -15.19
CA ALA A 265 14.44 -0.05 -16.10
C ALA A 265 14.94 -1.51 -16.03
N GLY A 266 14.95 -2.10 -14.83
CA GLY A 266 15.31 -3.50 -14.58
C GLY A 266 14.11 -4.47 -14.55
N LEU A 267 12.99 -4.14 -15.19
CA LEU A 267 11.74 -4.91 -15.10
C LEU A 267 11.89 -6.41 -15.35
N PRO A 268 12.65 -6.89 -16.36
CA PRO A 268 12.82 -8.33 -16.56
C PRO A 268 13.51 -9.04 -15.40
N LEU A 269 14.49 -8.40 -14.76
CA LEU A 269 15.13 -8.92 -13.56
C LEU A 269 14.19 -8.90 -12.36
N TYR A 270 13.43 -7.83 -12.21
CA TYR A 270 12.44 -7.70 -11.14
C TYR A 270 11.36 -8.80 -11.20
N VAL A 271 10.83 -9.08 -12.41
CA VAL A 271 9.89 -10.19 -12.66
C VAL A 271 10.53 -11.53 -12.27
N ARG A 272 11.77 -11.81 -12.72
CA ARG A 272 12.46 -13.07 -12.41
C ARG A 272 12.70 -13.25 -10.92
N LEU A 273 13.19 -12.22 -10.24
CA LEU A 273 13.43 -12.26 -8.78
C LEU A 273 12.14 -12.46 -8.02
N THR A 274 11.08 -11.73 -8.38
CA THR A 274 9.75 -11.89 -7.77
C THR A 274 9.24 -13.31 -7.94
N ALA A 275 9.30 -13.87 -9.15
CA ALA A 275 8.88 -15.23 -9.43
C ALA A 275 9.72 -16.28 -8.68
N ALA A 276 11.04 -16.02 -8.53
CA ALA A 276 11.94 -16.91 -7.80
C ALA A 276 11.65 -16.95 -6.30
N LEU A 277 11.31 -15.80 -5.70
CA LEU A 277 11.04 -15.63 -4.27
C LEU A 277 9.58 -15.94 -3.89
N SER A 278 8.74 -16.33 -4.84
CA SER A 278 7.31 -16.52 -4.63
C SER A 278 6.92 -18.01 -4.72
N PRO A 279 5.76 -18.40 -4.16
CA PRO A 279 5.22 -19.73 -4.31
C PRO A 279 5.10 -20.13 -5.79
N LYS A 280 5.34 -21.41 -6.06
CA LYS A 280 5.17 -22.03 -7.38
C LYS A 280 3.75 -22.62 -7.47
N GLY A 281 3.17 -22.61 -8.66
CA GLY A 281 1.84 -23.15 -8.91
C GLY A 281 1.19 -22.54 -10.15
N PRO A 282 -0.10 -22.86 -10.40
CA PRO A 282 -0.87 -22.23 -11.47
C PRO A 282 -0.86 -20.70 -11.31
N GLU A 283 -0.65 -19.97 -12.41
CA GLU A 283 -0.46 -18.51 -12.40
C GLU A 283 -1.57 -17.79 -11.63
N LEU A 284 -2.83 -18.07 -11.95
CA LEU A 284 -3.99 -17.46 -11.29
C LEU A 284 -4.03 -17.73 -9.78
N ALA A 285 -3.45 -18.85 -9.34
CA ALA A 285 -3.42 -19.20 -7.92
C ALA A 285 -2.36 -18.44 -7.12
N VAL A 286 -1.24 -18.06 -7.76
CA VAL A 286 -0.08 -17.50 -7.07
C VAL A 286 0.15 -16.02 -7.35
N ILE A 287 -0.46 -15.43 -8.39
CA ILE A 287 -0.14 -14.09 -8.86
C ILE A 287 -0.40 -12.99 -7.81
N ALA A 288 -1.48 -13.09 -7.03
CA ALA A 288 -1.74 -12.13 -5.96
C ALA A 288 -0.61 -12.12 -4.92
N ARG A 289 -0.10 -13.32 -4.56
CA ARG A 289 1.04 -13.47 -3.66
C ARG A 289 2.34 -12.97 -4.31
N GLN A 290 2.52 -13.20 -5.60
CA GLN A 290 3.67 -12.69 -6.34
C GLN A 290 3.69 -11.15 -6.35
N ILE A 291 2.54 -10.50 -6.56
CA ILE A 291 2.41 -9.04 -6.48
C ILE A 291 2.75 -8.54 -5.08
N ALA A 292 2.27 -9.21 -4.02
CA ALA A 292 2.61 -8.84 -2.64
C ALA A 292 4.11 -8.99 -2.36
N ASN A 293 4.74 -10.08 -2.84
CA ASN A 293 6.18 -10.30 -2.71
C ASN A 293 6.99 -9.27 -3.49
N ALA A 294 6.53 -8.89 -4.69
CA ALA A 294 7.13 -7.81 -5.46
C ALA A 294 7.10 -6.50 -4.68
N HIS A 295 5.95 -6.16 -4.08
CA HIS A 295 5.81 -4.96 -3.26
C HIS A 295 6.79 -4.96 -2.09
N THR A 296 6.92 -6.09 -1.41
CA THR A 296 7.90 -6.25 -0.32
C THR A 296 9.33 -6.13 -0.83
N LEU A 297 9.66 -6.83 -1.93
CA LEU A 297 11.00 -6.80 -2.54
C LEU A 297 11.39 -5.37 -2.92
N PHE A 298 10.51 -4.63 -3.59
CA PHE A 298 10.74 -3.23 -3.96
C PHE A 298 11.08 -2.37 -2.73
N ASN A 299 10.22 -2.36 -1.71
CA ASN A 299 10.37 -1.48 -0.56
C ASN A 299 11.57 -1.86 0.32
N VAL A 300 11.85 -3.15 0.48
CA VAL A 300 13.02 -3.63 1.22
C VAL A 300 14.31 -3.27 0.47
N MET A 301 14.39 -3.53 -0.83
CA MET A 301 15.59 -3.21 -1.62
C MET A 301 15.86 -1.70 -1.68
N CYS A 302 14.82 -0.88 -1.90
CA CYS A 302 14.96 0.57 -1.85
C CYS A 302 15.44 1.05 -0.46
N THR A 303 14.91 0.45 0.61
CA THR A 303 15.34 0.77 1.98
C THR A 303 16.80 0.37 2.21
N LEU A 304 17.22 -0.82 1.79
CA LEU A 304 18.61 -1.27 1.94
C LEU A 304 19.59 -0.36 1.21
N VAL A 305 19.21 0.19 0.06
CA VAL A 305 20.01 1.15 -0.71
C VAL A 305 20.03 2.53 -0.03
N TRP A 306 18.85 3.07 0.32
CA TRP A 306 18.76 4.42 0.84
C TRP A 306 19.13 4.56 2.33
N LEU A 307 19.07 3.48 3.11
CA LEU A 307 19.37 3.52 4.54
C LEU A 307 20.82 3.98 4.83
N PRO A 308 21.87 3.38 4.22
CA PRO A 308 23.25 3.89 4.36
C PRO A 308 23.43 5.26 3.69
N LEU A 309 22.61 5.58 2.67
CA LEU A 309 22.63 6.85 1.96
C LEU A 309 21.72 7.92 2.59
N THR A 310 21.18 7.69 3.81
CA THR A 310 20.36 8.69 4.52
C THR A 310 21.00 10.08 4.57
N PRO A 311 22.30 10.25 4.84
CA PRO A 311 22.93 11.58 4.79
C PRO A 311 22.90 12.24 3.42
N LEU A 312 23.01 11.45 2.34
CA LEU A 312 22.90 11.94 0.96
C LEU A 312 21.46 12.36 0.66
N MET A 313 20.47 11.54 1.03
CA MET A 313 19.04 11.88 0.92
C MET A 313 18.73 13.19 1.62
N VAL A 314 19.17 13.36 2.86
CA VAL A 314 18.97 14.61 3.64
C VAL A 314 19.59 15.81 2.93
N ARG A 315 20.83 15.71 2.45
CA ARG A 315 21.47 16.78 1.69
C ARG A 315 20.70 17.13 0.41
N PHE A 316 20.22 16.11 -0.30
CA PHE A 316 19.48 16.27 -1.55
C PHE A 316 18.16 17.01 -1.32
N VAL A 317 17.35 16.57 -0.34
CA VAL A 317 16.06 17.22 -0.06
C VAL A 317 16.21 18.62 0.54
N CYS A 318 17.31 18.91 1.24
CA CYS A 318 17.63 20.26 1.66
C CYS A 318 17.94 21.20 0.48
N ARG A 319 18.50 20.66 -0.61
CA ARG A 319 18.68 21.45 -1.87
C ARG A 319 17.37 21.63 -2.63
N LEU A 320 16.49 20.62 -2.64
CA LEU A 320 15.16 20.70 -3.26
C LEU A 320 14.24 21.69 -2.53
N VAL A 321 14.35 21.73 -1.20
CA VAL A 321 13.56 22.64 -0.35
C VAL A 321 14.55 23.48 0.48
N PRO A 322 15.13 24.54 -0.11
CA PRO A 322 16.17 25.36 0.54
C PRO A 322 15.59 26.19 1.69
N ASP A 323 16.45 26.61 2.62
CA ASP A 323 16.08 27.57 3.65
C ASP A 323 15.74 28.93 3.00
N ARG A 324 14.81 29.70 3.58
CA ARG A 324 14.59 31.08 3.07
C ARG A 324 15.87 31.86 3.32
N ALA A 325 16.36 32.54 2.31
CA ALA A 325 17.31 33.59 2.56
C ALA A 325 16.69 34.54 3.60
N VAL A 326 17.36 34.71 4.73
CA VAL A 326 17.01 35.76 5.69
C VAL A 326 17.19 37.06 4.92
N ARG A 327 16.09 37.67 4.51
CA ARG A 327 16.09 39.05 3.99
C ARG A 327 16.02 40.01 5.14
#